data_f9290eadf8c2214bce1c43628459fc54
#
_entry.id   f9290eadf8c2214bce1c43628459fc54
#
_cell.length_a   1.000
_cell.length_b   1.000
_cell.length_c   1.000
_cell.angle_alpha   90.00
_cell.angle_beta   90.00
_cell.angle_gamma   90.00
#
_symmetry.space_group_name_H-M   'P 1'
#
loop_
_entity.id
_entity.type
_entity.pdbx_description
1 polymer ?
#
loop_
_entity_poly.entity_id
_entity_poly.type
_entity_poly.pdbx_seq_one_letter_code
_entity_poly.pdbx_strand_id
1 'polypeptide(L)'
;DIARDSGDRLKCQIFPAMQLGGTQPQLYDQARDGVADIVWTLPGANAGRFPKIEAFELPFIMSTPEATSAAAWDYYEKNARDEFGDIEVSVLYVYADPRVRLGDNR
;
A
#
# COMPACT_ATOMS: atom_id res chain seq x y z
N ASP A 1 -10.09 13.28 -8.71
CA ASP A 1 -11.10 13.00 -7.66
C ASP A 1 -12.06 11.94 -8.15
N ILE A 2 -12.18 10.85 -7.39
CA ILE A 2 -12.97 9.66 -7.77
C ILE A 2 -14.45 10.02 -7.98
N ALA A 3 -15.05 10.83 -7.12
CA ALA A 3 -16.44 11.23 -7.25
C ALA A 3 -16.68 12.02 -8.55
N ARG A 4 -15.88 13.05 -8.77
CA ARG A 4 -15.96 13.89 -9.97
C ARG A 4 -15.74 13.08 -11.25
N ASP A 5 -14.69 12.27 -11.28
CA ASP A 5 -14.27 11.55 -12.49
C ASP A 5 -15.20 10.38 -12.82
N SER A 6 -15.95 9.88 -11.83
CA SER A 6 -17.00 8.87 -12.03
C SER A 6 -18.40 9.43 -12.29
N GLY A 7 -18.54 10.78 -12.34
CA GLY A 7 -19.87 11.40 -12.45
C GLY A 7 -20.76 11.15 -11.22
N ASP A 8 -20.16 11.23 -10.03
CA ASP A 8 -20.80 10.97 -8.73
C ASP A 8 -21.34 9.54 -8.52
N ARG A 9 -20.95 8.61 -9.39
CA ARG A 9 -21.33 7.19 -9.22
C ARG A 9 -20.55 6.48 -8.14
N LEU A 10 -19.32 6.93 -7.87
CA LEU A 10 -18.45 6.42 -6.81
C LEU A 10 -18.15 7.54 -5.84
N LYS A 11 -18.35 7.29 -4.55
CA LYS A 11 -18.03 8.21 -3.48
C LYS A 11 -17.17 7.50 -2.45
N CYS A 12 -16.09 8.14 -2.01
CA CYS A 12 -15.20 7.61 -0.99
C CYS A 12 -15.47 8.29 0.34
N GLN A 13 -15.70 7.49 1.36
CA GLN A 13 -15.71 7.92 2.75
C GLN A 13 -14.37 7.50 3.36
N ILE A 14 -13.65 8.48 3.92
CA ILE A 14 -12.32 8.26 4.51
C ILE A 14 -12.48 8.02 6.01
N PHE A 15 -11.83 6.98 6.49
CA PHE A 15 -11.74 6.63 7.92
C PHE A 15 -10.27 6.74 8.36
N PRO A 16 -9.78 7.95 8.71
CA PRO A 16 -8.39 8.14 9.08
C PRO A 16 -8.08 7.58 10.47
N ALA A 17 -6.78 7.42 10.76
CA ALA A 17 -6.27 7.09 12.09
C ALA A 17 -6.94 5.86 12.74
N MET A 18 -7.14 4.80 12.00
CA MET A 18 -7.72 3.54 12.48
C MET A 18 -9.15 3.65 13.03
N GLN A 19 -9.96 4.56 12.51
CA GLN A 19 -11.35 4.74 12.97
C GLN A 19 -12.21 3.49 12.82
N LEU A 20 -11.89 2.58 11.90
CA LEU A 20 -12.56 1.28 11.77
C LEU A 20 -12.06 0.25 12.79
N GLY A 21 -11.15 0.64 13.67
CA GLY A 21 -10.52 -0.23 14.64
C GLY A 21 -9.35 -1.03 14.10
N GLY A 22 -8.72 -1.81 14.95
CA GLY A 22 -7.59 -2.65 14.59
C GLY A 22 -6.24 -1.93 14.67
N THR A 23 -5.23 -2.58 14.14
CA THR A 23 -3.85 -2.11 14.07
C THR A 23 -3.40 -2.02 12.62
N GLN A 24 -2.26 -1.36 12.38
CA GLN A 24 -1.74 -1.21 11.02
C GLN A 24 -1.50 -2.56 10.30
N PRO A 25 -0.96 -3.61 10.93
CA PRO A 25 -0.89 -4.94 10.31
C PRO A 25 -2.23 -5.53 9.90
N GLN A 26 -3.31 -5.16 10.57
CA GLN A 26 -4.66 -5.67 10.30
C GLN A 26 -5.36 -4.98 9.13
N LEU A 27 -4.83 -3.89 8.61
CA LEU A 27 -5.44 -3.16 7.48
C LEU A 27 -5.57 -4.05 6.23
N TYR A 28 -4.57 -4.86 5.95
CA TYR A 28 -4.63 -5.80 4.83
C TYR A 28 -5.80 -6.78 4.99
N ASP A 29 -5.97 -7.33 6.20
CA ASP A 29 -7.07 -8.25 6.48
C ASP A 29 -8.42 -7.56 6.39
N GLN A 30 -8.53 -6.29 6.77
CA GLN A 30 -9.76 -5.52 6.61
C GLN A 30 -10.16 -5.37 5.15
N ALA A 31 -9.21 -5.17 4.24
CA ALA A 31 -9.51 -5.16 2.81
C ALA A 31 -9.91 -6.54 2.31
N ARG A 32 -9.18 -7.59 2.68
CA ARG A 32 -9.49 -8.97 2.31
C ARG A 32 -10.89 -9.40 2.79
N ASP A 33 -11.23 -9.04 4.01
CA ASP A 33 -12.48 -9.49 4.65
C ASP A 33 -13.67 -8.56 4.35
N GLY A 34 -13.46 -7.52 3.54
CA GLY A 34 -14.53 -6.60 3.12
C GLY A 34 -14.96 -5.58 4.16
N VAL A 35 -14.18 -5.37 5.21
CA VAL A 35 -14.42 -4.31 6.22
C VAL A 35 -14.19 -2.93 5.62
N ALA A 36 -13.21 -2.82 4.72
CA ALA A 36 -12.92 -1.64 3.94
C ALA A 36 -12.73 -2.02 2.46
N ASP A 37 -13.16 -1.18 1.55
CA ASP A 37 -12.99 -1.41 0.11
C ASP A 37 -11.58 -1.07 -0.36
N ILE A 38 -10.95 -0.08 0.27
CA ILE A 38 -9.59 0.36 -0.03
C ILE A 38 -8.87 0.62 1.29
N VAL A 39 -7.65 0.11 1.41
CA VAL A 39 -6.76 0.40 2.53
C VAL A 39 -5.41 0.89 2.02
N TRP A 40 -4.79 1.74 2.82
CA TRP A 40 -3.41 2.14 2.61
C TRP A 40 -2.56 1.58 3.74
N THR A 41 -1.64 0.69 3.39
CA THR A 41 -0.78 0.01 4.36
C THR A 41 0.59 -0.27 3.78
N LEU A 42 1.55 -0.52 4.65
CA LEU A 42 2.89 -0.95 4.28
C LEU A 42 2.98 -2.48 4.39
N PRO A 43 3.42 -3.20 3.35
CA PRO A 43 3.60 -4.65 3.43
C PRO A 43 4.50 -5.10 4.58
N GLY A 44 5.56 -4.35 4.88
CA GLY A 44 6.47 -4.65 5.99
C GLY A 44 5.86 -4.57 7.38
N ALA A 45 4.70 -3.93 7.54
CA ALA A 45 3.94 -4.00 8.79
C ALA A 45 3.42 -5.41 9.09
N ASN A 46 3.39 -6.28 8.08
CA ASN A 46 3.02 -7.70 8.18
C ASN A 46 4.25 -8.58 7.99
N ALA A 47 5.20 -8.48 8.89
CA ALA A 47 6.49 -9.15 8.79
C ALA A 47 6.38 -10.63 8.37
N GLY A 48 7.10 -11.01 7.33
CA GLY A 48 7.13 -12.37 6.79
C GLY A 48 5.91 -12.77 5.94
N ARG A 49 4.88 -11.95 5.84
CA ARG A 49 3.70 -12.25 5.00
C ARG A 49 3.94 -11.96 3.51
N PHE A 50 4.75 -10.95 3.23
CA PHE A 50 5.05 -10.50 1.87
C PHE A 50 6.57 -10.45 1.61
N PRO A 51 7.27 -11.60 1.73
CA PRO A 51 8.73 -11.63 1.72
C PRO A 51 9.35 -11.11 0.41
N LYS A 52 8.66 -11.25 -0.72
CA LYS A 52 9.18 -10.75 -2.00
C LYS A 52 9.14 -9.23 -2.05
N ILE A 53 8.01 -8.62 -1.70
CA ILE A 53 7.88 -7.16 -1.76
C ILE A 53 8.67 -6.47 -0.65
N GLU A 54 8.89 -7.13 0.48
CA GLU A 54 9.72 -6.63 1.58
C GLU A 54 11.17 -6.37 1.15
N ALA A 55 11.62 -6.92 0.03
CA ALA A 55 12.94 -6.63 -0.52
C ALA A 55 13.15 -5.13 -0.78
N PHE A 56 12.11 -4.37 -1.06
CA PHE A 56 12.18 -2.91 -1.24
C PHE A 56 12.35 -2.14 0.07
N GLU A 57 12.23 -2.80 1.21
CA GLU A 57 12.46 -2.21 2.53
C GLU A 57 13.91 -2.38 3.02
N LEU A 58 14.74 -3.10 2.25
CA LEU A 58 16.15 -3.27 2.57
C LEU A 58 16.89 -1.93 2.49
N PRO A 59 17.82 -1.66 3.42
CA PRO A 59 18.60 -0.44 3.40
C PRO A 59 19.45 -0.36 2.12
N PHE A 60 19.67 0.85 1.63
CA PHE A 60 20.51 1.18 0.46
C PHE A 60 20.01 0.66 -0.90
N ILE A 61 18.84 0.04 -0.97
CA ILE A 61 18.28 -0.45 -2.24
C ILE A 61 17.58 0.66 -3.03
N MET A 62 17.12 1.70 -2.33
CA MET A 62 16.36 2.79 -2.95
C MET A 62 17.27 3.87 -3.52
N SER A 63 16.89 4.38 -4.68
CA SER A 63 17.49 5.56 -5.30
C SER A 63 16.56 6.79 -5.13
N THR A 64 15.98 7.29 -6.21
CA THR A 64 14.95 8.33 -6.13
C THR A 64 13.58 7.70 -5.87
N PRO A 65 12.62 8.41 -5.25
CA PRO A 65 11.26 7.91 -5.06
C PRO A 65 10.57 7.49 -6.36
N GLU A 66 10.74 8.26 -7.42
CA GLU A 66 10.15 7.99 -8.72
C GLU A 66 10.71 6.70 -9.34
N ALA A 67 12.03 6.57 -9.36
CA ALA A 67 12.69 5.38 -9.90
C ALA A 67 12.37 4.14 -9.06
N THR A 68 12.35 4.29 -7.74
CA THR A 68 12.01 3.20 -6.81
C THR A 68 10.55 2.77 -6.96
N SER A 69 9.61 3.70 -7.12
CA SER A 69 8.20 3.39 -7.35
C SER A 69 7.99 2.64 -8.66
N ALA A 70 8.63 3.07 -9.73
CA ALA A 70 8.56 2.40 -11.02
C ALA A 70 9.15 0.98 -10.95
N ALA A 71 10.30 0.83 -10.30
CA ALA A 71 10.95 -0.46 -10.12
C ALA A 71 10.13 -1.40 -9.22
N ALA A 72 9.54 -0.88 -8.14
CA ALA A 72 8.69 -1.65 -7.24
C ALA A 72 7.44 -2.17 -7.95
N TRP A 73 6.81 -1.34 -8.78
CA TRP A 73 5.65 -1.76 -9.57
C TRP A 73 6.02 -2.85 -10.59
N ASP A 74 7.09 -2.65 -11.35
CA ASP A 74 7.56 -3.64 -12.33
C ASP A 74 7.94 -4.98 -11.65
N TYR A 75 8.59 -4.90 -10.50
CA TYR A 75 8.93 -6.08 -9.72
C TYR A 75 7.68 -6.79 -9.18
N TYR A 76 6.72 -6.04 -8.65
CA TYR A 76 5.45 -6.58 -8.19
C TYR A 76 4.73 -7.33 -9.32
N GLU A 77 4.60 -6.70 -10.49
CA GLU A 77 3.96 -7.30 -11.65
C GLU A 77 4.59 -8.63 -12.07
N LYS A 78 5.92 -8.71 -12.03
CA LYS A 78 6.68 -9.87 -12.50
C LYS A 78 6.87 -10.97 -11.46
N ASN A 79 6.98 -10.62 -10.18
CA ASN A 79 7.50 -11.53 -9.16
C ASN A 79 6.66 -11.66 -7.91
N ALA A 80 5.85 -10.68 -7.54
CA ALA A 80 5.22 -10.60 -6.23
C ALA A 80 3.69 -10.61 -6.26
N ARG A 81 3.06 -10.71 -7.41
CA ARG A 81 1.60 -10.75 -7.52
C ARG A 81 0.98 -11.89 -6.72
N ASP A 82 1.62 -13.02 -6.69
CA ASP A 82 1.16 -14.22 -6.01
C ASP A 82 1.10 -14.06 -4.48
N GLU A 83 1.89 -13.15 -3.91
CA GLU A 83 1.81 -12.86 -2.47
C GLU A 83 0.50 -12.21 -2.04
N PHE A 84 -0.21 -11.60 -2.98
CA PHE A 84 -1.49 -10.92 -2.76
C PHE A 84 -2.67 -11.70 -3.37
N GLY A 85 -2.50 -12.98 -3.65
CA GLY A 85 -3.48 -13.81 -4.36
C GLY A 85 -4.74 -14.13 -3.56
N ASP A 86 -4.76 -13.88 -2.26
CA ASP A 86 -5.93 -14.00 -1.41
C ASP A 86 -6.84 -12.75 -1.41
N ILE A 87 -6.46 -11.73 -2.18
CA ILE A 87 -7.24 -10.50 -2.39
C ILE A 87 -7.68 -10.43 -3.84
N GLU A 88 -8.98 -10.40 -4.09
CA GLU A 88 -9.56 -10.08 -5.39
C GLU A 88 -9.53 -8.56 -5.66
N VAL A 89 -8.44 -7.90 -5.31
CA VAL A 89 -8.32 -6.43 -5.38
C VAL A 89 -7.10 -6.07 -6.22
N SER A 90 -7.26 -5.04 -7.02
CA SER A 90 -6.12 -4.42 -7.69
C SER A 90 -5.21 -3.78 -6.65
N VAL A 91 -4.05 -4.33 -6.45
CA VAL A 91 -3.02 -3.68 -5.63
C VAL A 91 -2.49 -2.48 -6.40
N LEU A 92 -2.72 -1.30 -5.84
CA LEU A 92 -2.15 -0.06 -6.35
C LEU A 92 -0.92 0.29 -5.51
N TYR A 93 0.25 0.23 -6.14
CA TYR A 93 1.48 0.57 -5.46
C TYR A 93 1.81 2.04 -5.69
N VAL A 94 1.72 2.84 -4.64
CA VAL A 94 2.15 4.23 -4.65
C VAL A 94 3.27 4.37 -3.62
N TYR A 95 4.46 4.74 -4.06
CA TYR A 95 5.55 4.96 -3.13
C TYR A 95 5.54 6.38 -2.56
N ALA A 96 6.14 6.53 -1.38
CA ALA A 96 6.04 7.72 -0.54
C ALA A 96 6.48 9.03 -1.23
N ASP A 97 5.77 10.09 -0.91
CA ASP A 97 6.15 11.47 -1.19
C ASP A 97 7.60 11.73 -0.76
N PRO A 98 8.48 12.19 -1.66
CA PRO A 98 9.87 12.50 -1.34
C PRO A 98 10.05 13.56 -0.24
N ARG A 99 8.98 14.26 0.12
CA ARG A 99 8.97 15.23 1.22
C ARG A 99 8.84 14.58 2.59
N VAL A 100 8.44 13.32 2.67
CA VAL A 100 8.47 12.56 3.91
C VAL A 100 9.89 12.04 4.13
N ARG A 101 10.73 12.86 4.75
CA ARG A 101 12.05 12.41 5.21
C ARG A 101 11.85 11.47 6.39
N LEU A 102 12.23 10.22 6.21
CA LEU A 102 12.41 9.30 7.32
C LEU A 102 13.47 9.92 8.26
N GLY A 103 13.05 10.40 9.41
CA GLY A 103 13.95 10.89 10.45
C GLY A 103 13.83 12.37 10.81
N ASP A 104 12.90 13.12 10.27
CA ASP A 104 12.62 14.47 10.80
C ASP A 104 11.61 14.40 11.95
N ASN A 105 12.07 13.85 13.07
CA ASN A 105 11.43 13.99 14.37
C ASN A 105 11.71 15.41 14.88
N ARG A 106 11.00 16.37 14.38
CA ARG A 106 10.88 17.68 15.03
C ARG A 106 9.49 17.89 15.55
#